data_f1783a7a7d3803f9f894ac2b20b84f28
#
_entry.id   f1783a7a7d3803f9f894ac2b20b84f28
#
_cell.length_a   1.000
_cell.length_b   1.000
_cell.length_c   1.000
_cell.angle_alpha   90.00
_cell.angle_beta   90.00
_cell.angle_gamma   90.00
#
_symmetry.space_group_name_H-M   'P 1'
#
loop_
_entity.id
_entity.type
_entity.pdbx_description
1 polymer ?
#
loop_
_entity_poly.entity_id
_entity_poly.type
_entity_poly.pdbx_seq_one_letter_code
_entity_poly.pdbx_strand_id
1 'polypeptide(L)'
;MTDDLYKRAGVEDLSEFYRTKFVSDEVLDARYFRALDRFDMRFARTMWVYDNVRANSTVLDLGCGAGMLALLKRKGVTLAGVDLSSEGALASRRNGYDFTCAAELTRLPFSDDSFDYAVSLDVLGHVPFEEKDAVLSEIRRVLRPLGVTLHGIECTDRLAQKSYEEMTEGELRRFVAVDGHVGLEEEHEHAARFRRFFRDVAWEPRYALCLSSEEFIKQRDEYGLPFESDFIAYLRGLSHAERRAFDMAMGYVFAKVSDLNVSLPRSGLYVFLKASDAPLGPFYNEHRDRTALFNNDDSEEAAETSTREATRPICLDRTATFDDGWYEPNVLPPVARWMKRQGRIRFRANSLRALRLDLTTHMPDLGPEDPARDTRPLQLELLLNGRSLSSLSLFRHGWLSLLTEVPEELSRARDFELELRAARTWRPRPDGPENRDDRELSIAVCNIETFV
;
A
#
# COMPACT_ATOMS: atom_id res chain seq x y z
N MET A 1 19.26 -28.76 -5.64
CA MET A 1 20.07 -27.54 -5.44
C MET A 1 19.57 -26.74 -4.26
N THR A 2 18.28 -26.49 -4.15
CA THR A 2 17.68 -25.68 -3.08
C THR A 2 17.73 -26.34 -1.71
N ASP A 3 17.51 -27.66 -1.59
CA ASP A 3 17.66 -28.40 -0.32
C ASP A 3 19.06 -28.31 0.27
N ASP A 4 20.09 -28.31 -0.59
CA ASP A 4 21.48 -28.13 -0.18
C ASP A 4 21.73 -26.69 0.30
N LEU A 5 21.10 -25.71 -0.33
CA LEU A 5 21.20 -24.32 0.06
C LEU A 5 20.61 -24.08 1.46
N TYR A 6 19.42 -24.62 1.72
CA TYR A 6 18.79 -24.53 3.03
C TYR A 6 19.62 -25.21 4.13
N LYS A 7 20.14 -26.42 3.85
CA LYS A 7 21.00 -27.14 4.80
C LYS A 7 22.27 -26.36 5.10
N ARG A 8 22.92 -25.78 4.09
CA ARG A 8 24.10 -24.91 4.28
C ARG A 8 23.78 -23.67 5.09
N ALA A 9 22.57 -23.14 4.98
CA ALA A 9 22.07 -22.01 5.77
C ALA A 9 21.62 -22.42 7.19
N GLY A 10 21.59 -23.70 7.51
CA GLY A 10 21.17 -24.23 8.81
C GLY A 10 19.65 -24.40 8.97
N VAL A 11 18.92 -24.50 7.85
CA VAL A 11 17.49 -24.80 7.83
C VAL A 11 17.30 -26.28 7.56
N GLU A 12 16.86 -27.03 8.58
CA GLU A 12 16.67 -28.48 8.50
C GLU A 12 15.29 -28.87 7.98
N ASP A 13 14.25 -28.12 8.34
CA ASP A 13 12.86 -28.35 7.95
C ASP A 13 12.28 -27.05 7.35
N LEU A 14 12.00 -27.07 6.06
CA LEU A 14 11.49 -25.94 5.30
C LEU A 14 10.04 -25.59 5.69
N SER A 15 9.23 -26.60 5.93
CA SER A 15 7.83 -26.42 6.32
C SER A 15 7.76 -25.75 7.71
N GLU A 16 8.56 -26.23 8.66
CA GLU A 16 8.66 -25.62 9.99
C GLU A 16 9.24 -24.22 9.95
N PHE A 17 10.25 -23.98 9.09
CA PHE A 17 10.82 -22.66 8.84
C PHE A 17 9.75 -21.65 8.43
N TYR A 18 8.96 -21.94 7.38
CA TYR A 18 7.90 -21.02 6.94
C TYR A 18 6.74 -20.94 7.93
N ARG A 19 6.46 -22.00 8.66
CA ARG A 19 5.44 -22.00 9.72
C ARG A 19 5.79 -21.04 10.86
N THR A 20 7.04 -20.94 11.22
CA THR A 20 7.49 -20.16 12.40
C THR A 20 7.97 -18.76 12.04
N LYS A 21 8.57 -18.56 10.88
CA LYS A 21 9.23 -17.31 10.51
C LYS A 21 8.29 -16.12 10.38
N PHE A 22 7.11 -16.31 9.80
CA PHE A 22 6.17 -15.23 9.51
C PHE A 22 4.97 -15.17 10.46
N VAL A 23 5.07 -15.82 11.62
CA VAL A 23 3.98 -16.05 12.57
C VAL A 23 4.24 -15.40 13.92
N SER A 24 4.92 -14.23 13.97
CA SER A 24 4.92 -13.45 15.21
C SER A 24 3.53 -12.85 15.46
N ASP A 25 3.14 -12.71 16.73
CA ASP A 25 1.87 -12.07 17.10
C ASP A 25 1.73 -10.67 16.46
N GLU A 26 2.85 -9.96 16.28
CA GLU A 26 2.89 -8.66 15.58
C GLU A 26 2.55 -8.80 14.09
N VAL A 27 3.03 -9.84 13.42
CA VAL A 27 2.74 -10.11 11.99
C VAL A 27 1.28 -10.56 11.81
N LEU A 28 0.72 -11.28 12.77
CA LEU A 28 -0.67 -11.76 12.71
C LEU A 28 -1.69 -10.72 13.15
N ASP A 29 -1.26 -9.59 13.69
CA ASP A 29 -2.15 -8.51 14.11
C ASP A 29 -2.63 -7.70 12.91
N ALA A 30 -3.96 -7.56 12.77
CA ALA A 30 -4.58 -6.68 11.77
C ALA A 30 -4.06 -5.23 11.81
N ARG A 31 -3.47 -4.78 12.92
CA ARG A 31 -2.80 -3.49 13.05
C ARG A 31 -1.54 -3.39 12.21
N TYR A 32 -0.84 -4.48 11.95
CA TYR A 32 0.30 -4.53 11.03
C TYR A 32 -0.11 -4.17 9.60
N PHE A 33 -1.34 -4.46 9.22
CA PHE A 33 -1.90 -4.25 7.87
C PHE A 33 -2.56 -2.89 7.67
N ARG A 34 -2.46 -1.99 8.63
CA ARG A 34 -2.81 -0.60 8.39
C ARG A 34 -1.70 0.06 7.55
N ALA A 35 -1.46 -0.53 6.38
CA ALA A 35 -0.49 -0.03 5.39
C ALA A 35 -0.74 1.44 5.00
N LEU A 36 -1.95 1.95 5.25
CA LEU A 36 -2.31 3.36 5.08
C LEU A 36 -1.59 4.30 6.08
N ASP A 37 -1.05 3.75 7.16
CA ASP A 37 -0.32 4.52 8.17
C ASP A 37 1.21 4.56 7.92
N ARG A 38 1.70 3.83 6.92
CA ARG A 38 3.13 3.70 6.63
C ARG A 38 3.43 4.17 5.21
N PHE A 39 4.22 5.23 5.08
CA PHE A 39 4.81 5.69 3.82
C PHE A 39 6.10 4.90 3.51
N ASP A 40 5.98 3.59 3.42
CA ASP A 40 7.10 2.73 3.05
C ASP A 40 6.77 1.94 1.75
N MET A 41 7.68 1.08 1.34
CA MET A 41 7.50 0.22 0.17
C MET A 41 6.23 -0.65 0.30
N ARG A 42 5.86 -1.09 1.51
CA ARG A 42 4.66 -1.91 1.76
C ARG A 42 3.39 -1.15 1.40
N PHE A 43 3.33 0.14 1.74
CA PHE A 43 2.25 1.01 1.32
C PHE A 43 2.21 1.17 -0.21
N ALA A 44 3.34 1.51 -0.83
CA ALA A 44 3.42 1.77 -2.26
C ALA A 44 2.96 0.56 -3.09
N ARG A 45 3.43 -0.66 -2.77
CA ARG A 45 3.04 -1.88 -3.48
C ARG A 45 1.58 -2.26 -3.25
N THR A 46 1.09 -2.12 -2.02
CA THR A 46 -0.30 -2.43 -1.68
C THR A 46 -1.25 -1.47 -2.39
N MET A 47 -0.92 -0.18 -2.44
CA MET A 47 -1.70 0.82 -3.16
C MET A 47 -1.64 0.63 -4.68
N TRP A 48 -0.49 0.22 -5.21
CA TRP A 48 -0.39 -0.13 -6.63
C TRP A 48 -1.30 -1.31 -7.00
N VAL A 49 -1.35 -2.35 -6.15
CA VAL A 49 -2.31 -3.45 -6.33
C VAL A 49 -3.75 -2.95 -6.20
N TYR A 50 -4.04 -2.18 -5.16
CA TYR A 50 -5.38 -1.62 -4.95
C TYR A 50 -5.86 -0.84 -6.18
N ASP A 51 -5.02 0.00 -6.76
CA ASP A 51 -5.37 0.81 -7.92
C ASP A 51 -5.57 -0.02 -9.19
N ASN A 52 -4.82 -1.12 -9.37
CA ASN A 52 -4.91 -1.99 -10.54
C ASN A 52 -6.06 -3.02 -10.49
N VAL A 53 -6.56 -3.36 -9.31
CA VAL A 53 -7.65 -4.32 -9.13
C VAL A 53 -9.00 -3.62 -9.32
N ARG A 54 -9.84 -4.14 -10.20
CA ARG A 54 -11.20 -3.61 -10.44
C ARG A 54 -12.14 -3.98 -9.31
N ALA A 55 -13.14 -3.13 -9.07
CA ALA A 55 -14.21 -3.43 -8.14
C ALA A 55 -15.01 -4.70 -8.55
N ASN A 56 -15.54 -5.41 -7.56
CA ASN A 56 -16.36 -6.61 -7.74
C ASN A 56 -15.68 -7.75 -8.51
N SER A 57 -14.35 -7.81 -8.50
CA SER A 57 -13.56 -8.88 -9.12
C SER A 57 -13.25 -10.00 -8.13
N THR A 58 -12.79 -11.13 -8.66
CA THR A 58 -12.23 -12.24 -7.87
C THR A 58 -10.72 -12.17 -7.87
N VAL A 59 -10.11 -12.16 -6.70
CA VAL A 59 -8.65 -12.00 -6.52
C VAL A 59 -8.10 -13.16 -5.72
N LEU A 60 -7.00 -13.74 -6.20
CA LEU A 60 -6.18 -14.69 -5.48
C LEU A 60 -4.92 -14.00 -4.99
N ASP A 61 -4.68 -14.04 -3.69
CA ASP A 61 -3.44 -13.60 -3.05
C ASP A 61 -2.54 -14.80 -2.78
N LEU A 62 -1.39 -14.82 -3.45
CA LEU A 62 -0.39 -15.88 -3.41
C LEU A 62 0.65 -15.52 -2.34
N GLY A 63 0.84 -16.38 -1.34
CA GLY A 63 1.63 -16.07 -0.15
C GLY A 63 0.93 -15.00 0.68
N CYS A 64 -0.34 -15.23 1.00
CA CYS A 64 -1.21 -14.22 1.61
C CYS A 64 -0.79 -13.80 3.03
N GLY A 65 0.08 -14.57 3.69
CA GLY A 65 0.50 -14.30 5.07
C GLY A 65 -0.70 -14.01 5.96
N ALA A 66 -0.65 -12.92 6.69
CA ALA A 66 -1.76 -12.51 7.55
C ALA A 66 -2.81 -11.63 6.84
N GLY A 67 -2.77 -11.48 5.51
CA GLY A 67 -3.84 -10.84 4.74
C GLY A 67 -3.62 -9.37 4.43
N MET A 68 -2.46 -9.01 3.92
CA MET A 68 -2.11 -7.63 3.58
C MET A 68 -3.07 -6.97 2.58
N LEU A 69 -3.71 -7.77 1.71
CA LEU A 69 -4.62 -7.28 0.69
C LEU A 69 -6.09 -7.18 1.16
N ALA A 70 -6.38 -7.37 2.45
CA ALA A 70 -7.74 -7.25 3.00
C ALA A 70 -8.42 -5.91 2.67
N LEU A 71 -7.65 -4.86 2.43
CA LEU A 71 -8.19 -3.56 2.00
C LEU A 71 -8.95 -3.63 0.66
N LEU A 72 -8.68 -4.62 -0.20
CA LEU A 72 -9.41 -4.84 -1.46
C LEU A 72 -10.90 -5.14 -1.24
N LYS A 73 -11.26 -5.62 -0.05
CA LYS A 73 -12.68 -5.83 0.33
C LYS A 73 -13.50 -4.55 0.23
N ARG A 74 -12.88 -3.37 0.36
CA ARG A 74 -13.54 -2.08 0.17
C ARG A 74 -14.04 -1.84 -1.26
N LYS A 75 -13.50 -2.59 -2.23
CA LYS A 75 -13.94 -2.57 -3.64
C LYS A 75 -14.97 -3.65 -3.96
N GLY A 76 -15.53 -4.35 -2.97
CA GLY A 76 -16.43 -5.46 -3.19
C GLY A 76 -15.77 -6.71 -3.78
N VAL A 77 -14.45 -6.80 -3.68
CA VAL A 77 -13.67 -7.93 -4.20
C VAL A 77 -13.97 -9.20 -3.41
N THR A 78 -14.14 -10.33 -4.11
CA THR A 78 -14.04 -11.66 -3.52
C THR A 78 -12.57 -12.04 -3.43
N LEU A 79 -12.05 -12.18 -2.21
CA LEU A 79 -10.63 -12.34 -1.94
C LEU A 79 -10.31 -13.73 -1.40
N ALA A 80 -9.56 -14.50 -2.18
CA ALA A 80 -9.00 -15.78 -1.77
C ALA A 80 -7.52 -15.62 -1.44
N GLY A 81 -7.02 -16.40 -0.49
CA GLY A 81 -5.60 -16.41 -0.11
C GLY A 81 -5.04 -17.82 -0.04
N VAL A 82 -3.81 -18.00 -0.46
CA VAL A 82 -3.03 -19.22 -0.29
C VAL A 82 -1.69 -18.90 0.33
N ASP A 83 -1.28 -19.71 1.30
CA ASP A 83 0.02 -19.60 1.95
C ASP A 83 0.57 -20.98 2.28
N LEU A 84 1.88 -21.12 2.39
CA LEU A 84 2.49 -22.36 2.87
C LEU A 84 2.23 -22.55 4.38
N SER A 85 2.13 -21.43 5.12
CA SER A 85 1.80 -21.40 6.54
C SER A 85 0.29 -21.49 6.77
N SER A 86 -0.16 -22.53 7.45
CA SER A 86 -1.55 -22.67 7.89
C SER A 86 -1.98 -21.55 8.84
N GLU A 87 -1.07 -21.10 9.69
CA GLU A 87 -1.28 -20.01 10.65
C GLU A 87 -1.47 -18.67 9.91
N GLY A 88 -0.65 -18.40 8.89
CA GLY A 88 -0.80 -17.25 8.02
C GLY A 88 -2.15 -17.26 7.30
N ALA A 89 -2.50 -18.37 6.67
CA ALA A 89 -3.79 -18.54 6.00
C ALA A 89 -4.99 -18.33 6.95
N LEU A 90 -4.90 -18.83 8.19
CA LEU A 90 -5.94 -18.60 9.21
C LEU A 90 -5.99 -17.14 9.66
N ALA A 91 -4.85 -16.48 9.76
CA ALA A 91 -4.80 -15.05 10.09
C ALA A 91 -5.43 -14.20 8.99
N SER A 92 -5.13 -14.47 7.71
CA SER A 92 -5.80 -13.82 6.56
C SER A 92 -7.31 -13.97 6.62
N ARG A 93 -7.79 -15.17 6.95
CA ARG A 93 -9.23 -15.43 7.10
C ARG A 93 -9.86 -14.54 8.18
N ARG A 94 -9.20 -14.42 9.33
CA ARG A 94 -9.66 -13.53 10.42
C ARG A 94 -9.61 -12.06 10.03
N ASN A 95 -8.68 -11.69 9.15
CA ASN A 95 -8.49 -10.33 8.67
C ASN A 95 -9.38 -9.95 7.47
N GLY A 96 -10.32 -10.84 7.06
CA GLY A 96 -11.39 -10.50 6.15
C GLY A 96 -11.31 -11.13 4.76
N TYR A 97 -10.45 -12.11 4.53
CA TYR A 97 -10.48 -12.91 3.31
C TYR A 97 -11.70 -13.81 3.29
N ASP A 98 -12.29 -14.01 2.12
CA ASP A 98 -13.47 -14.88 1.96
C ASP A 98 -13.09 -16.35 2.00
N PHE A 99 -11.93 -16.71 1.43
CA PHE A 99 -11.40 -18.08 1.39
C PHE A 99 -9.89 -18.05 1.65
N THR A 100 -9.41 -18.98 2.45
CA THR A 100 -7.97 -19.18 2.64
C THR A 100 -7.66 -20.66 2.80
N CYS A 101 -6.49 -21.08 2.33
CA CYS A 101 -5.98 -22.44 2.52
C CYS A 101 -4.46 -22.46 2.60
N ALA A 102 -3.93 -23.49 3.27
CA ALA A 102 -2.53 -23.81 3.22
C ALA A 102 -2.25 -24.68 1.99
N ALA A 103 -1.37 -24.21 1.09
CA ALA A 103 -0.99 -24.95 -0.12
C ALA A 103 0.32 -24.42 -0.69
N GLU A 104 0.98 -25.28 -1.48
CA GLU A 104 2.14 -24.93 -2.29
C GLU A 104 1.70 -24.16 -3.55
N LEU A 105 2.49 -23.18 -3.96
CA LEU A 105 2.19 -22.38 -5.16
C LEU A 105 2.40 -23.16 -6.47
N THR A 106 3.17 -24.24 -6.41
CA THR A 106 3.36 -25.15 -7.55
C THR A 106 2.15 -26.02 -7.87
N ARG A 107 1.15 -26.05 -6.96
CA ARG A 107 -0.11 -26.80 -7.10
C ARG A 107 -1.25 -26.10 -6.38
N LEU A 108 -1.85 -25.13 -7.03
CA LEU A 108 -2.93 -24.36 -6.46
C LEU A 108 -4.23 -25.17 -6.38
N PRO A 109 -4.93 -25.18 -5.22
CA PRO A 109 -6.15 -25.99 -5.03
C PRO A 109 -7.40 -25.29 -5.60
N PHE A 110 -7.27 -24.67 -6.76
CA PHE A 110 -8.35 -23.97 -7.45
C PHE A 110 -8.54 -24.53 -8.86
N SER A 111 -9.75 -24.43 -9.38
CA SER A 111 -10.06 -24.79 -10.76
C SER A 111 -9.45 -23.80 -11.74
N ASP A 112 -9.30 -24.21 -13.00
CA ASP A 112 -8.92 -23.33 -14.09
C ASP A 112 -9.90 -22.15 -14.21
N ASP A 113 -9.45 -21.02 -14.72
CA ASP A 113 -10.26 -19.85 -15.04
C ASP A 113 -11.11 -19.31 -13.86
N SER A 114 -10.58 -19.37 -12.63
CA SER A 114 -11.32 -19.01 -11.42
C SER A 114 -11.20 -17.54 -11.03
N PHE A 115 -10.09 -16.89 -11.37
CA PHE A 115 -9.77 -15.56 -10.87
C PHE A 115 -9.61 -14.51 -11.96
N ASP A 116 -10.05 -13.28 -11.68
CA ASP A 116 -9.80 -12.11 -12.51
C ASP A 116 -8.38 -11.58 -12.28
N TYR A 117 -7.88 -11.74 -11.04
CA TYR A 117 -6.53 -11.32 -10.65
C TYR A 117 -5.85 -12.38 -9.80
N ALA A 118 -4.53 -12.53 -10.03
CA ALA A 118 -3.63 -13.22 -9.11
C ALA A 118 -2.56 -12.22 -8.65
N VAL A 119 -2.30 -12.15 -7.36
CA VAL A 119 -1.39 -11.15 -6.77
C VAL A 119 -0.36 -11.85 -5.92
N SER A 120 0.89 -11.41 -5.96
CA SER A 120 1.88 -11.77 -4.93
C SER A 120 2.72 -10.56 -4.55
N LEU A 121 2.97 -10.40 -3.25
CA LEU A 121 3.84 -9.35 -2.71
C LEU A 121 4.89 -9.99 -1.80
N ASP A 122 6.17 -9.83 -2.14
CA ASP A 122 7.33 -10.43 -1.45
C ASP A 122 7.24 -11.97 -1.36
N VAL A 123 6.95 -12.62 -2.47
CA VAL A 123 6.80 -14.08 -2.51
C VAL A 123 7.78 -14.74 -3.47
N LEU A 124 7.92 -14.21 -4.69
CA LEU A 124 8.70 -14.89 -5.73
C LEU A 124 10.21 -14.90 -5.44
N GLY A 125 10.71 -14.01 -4.59
CA GLY A 125 12.08 -14.08 -4.07
C GLY A 125 12.34 -15.28 -3.15
N HIS A 126 11.27 -15.81 -2.55
CA HIS A 126 11.31 -16.99 -1.68
C HIS A 126 11.03 -18.31 -2.40
N VAL A 127 10.62 -18.26 -3.67
CA VAL A 127 10.38 -19.45 -4.49
C VAL A 127 11.69 -19.90 -5.14
N PRO A 128 12.11 -21.17 -4.98
CA PRO A 128 13.28 -21.72 -5.66
C PRO A 128 13.26 -21.51 -7.16
N PHE A 129 14.41 -21.29 -7.75
CA PHE A 129 14.54 -21.04 -9.21
C PHE A 129 13.89 -22.12 -10.06
N GLU A 130 14.05 -23.37 -9.67
CA GLU A 130 13.52 -24.55 -10.35
C GLU A 130 12.01 -24.66 -10.27
N GLU A 131 11.38 -24.06 -9.27
CA GLU A 131 9.93 -24.15 -9.04
C GLU A 131 9.15 -22.97 -9.66
N LYS A 132 9.81 -21.86 -9.95
CA LYS A 132 9.16 -20.64 -10.46
C LYS A 132 8.34 -20.87 -11.72
N ASP A 133 8.80 -21.68 -12.63
CA ASP A 133 8.09 -21.97 -13.87
C ASP A 133 6.79 -22.76 -13.60
N ALA A 134 6.81 -23.69 -12.66
CA ALA A 134 5.60 -24.38 -12.22
C ALA A 134 4.62 -23.42 -11.54
N VAL A 135 5.12 -22.51 -10.69
CA VAL A 135 4.29 -21.46 -10.06
C VAL A 135 3.65 -20.57 -11.12
N LEU A 136 4.39 -20.09 -12.12
CA LEU A 136 3.83 -19.24 -13.18
C LEU A 136 2.81 -19.99 -14.05
N SER A 137 3.03 -21.28 -14.28
CA SER A 137 2.07 -22.15 -14.97
C SER A 137 0.75 -22.27 -14.20
N GLU A 138 0.82 -22.46 -12.88
CA GLU A 138 -0.35 -22.52 -12.02
C GLU A 138 -1.09 -21.18 -11.93
N ILE A 139 -0.36 -20.07 -11.81
CA ILE A 139 -0.94 -18.72 -11.85
C ILE A 139 -1.72 -18.52 -13.15
N ARG A 140 -1.12 -18.89 -14.29
CA ARG A 140 -1.79 -18.78 -15.59
C ARG A 140 -3.02 -19.67 -15.68
N ARG A 141 -2.95 -20.90 -15.16
CA ARG A 141 -4.06 -21.87 -15.18
C ARG A 141 -5.30 -21.35 -14.41
N VAL A 142 -5.09 -20.78 -13.24
CA VAL A 142 -6.19 -20.30 -12.40
C VAL A 142 -6.74 -18.93 -12.82
N LEU A 143 -6.01 -18.17 -13.63
CA LEU A 143 -6.48 -16.92 -14.20
C LEU A 143 -7.46 -17.15 -15.35
N ARG A 144 -8.53 -16.36 -15.37
CA ARG A 144 -9.44 -16.26 -16.53
C ARG A 144 -8.68 -15.78 -17.78
N PRO A 145 -9.19 -16.03 -18.99
CA PRO A 145 -8.51 -15.69 -20.24
C PRO A 145 -8.10 -14.20 -20.38
N LEU A 146 -8.81 -13.30 -19.69
CA LEU A 146 -8.48 -11.85 -19.64
C LEU A 146 -7.98 -11.44 -18.26
N GLY A 147 -7.61 -12.40 -17.42
CA GLY A 147 -7.12 -12.16 -16.09
C GLY A 147 -5.73 -11.52 -16.09
N VAL A 148 -5.42 -10.80 -15.03
CA VAL A 148 -4.15 -10.08 -14.86
C VAL A 148 -3.46 -10.58 -13.60
N THR A 149 -2.15 -10.84 -13.70
CA THR A 149 -1.35 -11.10 -12.51
C THR A 149 -0.51 -9.87 -12.14
N LEU A 150 -0.42 -9.59 -10.84
CA LEU A 150 0.25 -8.40 -10.28
C LEU A 150 1.28 -8.86 -9.23
N HIS A 151 2.50 -8.44 -9.38
CA HIS A 151 3.59 -8.88 -8.51
C HIS A 151 4.43 -7.72 -8.02
N GLY A 152 4.70 -7.71 -6.71
CA GLY A 152 5.80 -6.98 -6.12
C GLY A 152 6.88 -7.97 -5.74
N ILE A 153 8.07 -7.87 -6.36
CA ILE A 153 9.09 -8.90 -6.25
C ILE A 153 10.40 -8.27 -5.78
N GLU A 154 10.99 -8.87 -4.75
CA GLU A 154 12.34 -8.56 -4.31
C GLU A 154 13.34 -9.10 -5.34
N CYS A 155 14.30 -8.27 -5.73
CA CYS A 155 15.27 -8.54 -6.75
C CYS A 155 16.71 -8.53 -6.21
N THR A 156 17.62 -9.07 -6.95
CA THR A 156 19.06 -8.97 -6.68
C THR A 156 19.73 -8.00 -7.66
N ASP A 157 20.89 -7.49 -7.28
CA ASP A 157 21.84 -6.85 -8.18
C ASP A 157 23.12 -7.69 -8.19
N ARG A 158 23.34 -8.44 -9.25
CA ARG A 158 24.51 -9.32 -9.37
C ARG A 158 25.84 -8.61 -9.42
N LEU A 159 25.85 -7.30 -9.68
CA LEU A 159 27.06 -6.49 -9.61
C LEU A 159 27.45 -6.13 -8.17
N ALA A 160 26.45 -6.05 -7.28
CA ALA A 160 26.65 -5.69 -5.87
C ALA A 160 26.57 -6.90 -4.93
N GLN A 161 25.99 -8.01 -5.37
CA GLN A 161 25.70 -9.16 -4.53
C GLN A 161 26.41 -10.44 -5.04
N LYS A 162 27.03 -11.16 -4.12
CA LYS A 162 27.61 -12.49 -4.41
C LYS A 162 26.52 -13.49 -4.82
N SER A 163 26.88 -14.43 -5.69
CA SER A 163 26.03 -15.59 -5.93
C SER A 163 25.94 -16.48 -4.67
N TYR A 164 24.92 -17.32 -4.57
CA TYR A 164 24.76 -18.23 -3.43
C TYR A 164 25.96 -19.17 -3.25
N GLU A 165 26.63 -19.55 -4.37
CA GLU A 165 27.81 -20.38 -4.34
C GLU A 165 29.04 -19.67 -3.76
N GLU A 166 29.12 -18.36 -3.94
CA GLU A 166 30.22 -17.51 -3.47
C GLU A 166 30.03 -17.01 -2.03
N MET A 167 28.81 -17.17 -1.49
CA MET A 167 28.50 -16.77 -0.12
C MET A 167 29.15 -17.69 0.90
N THR A 168 29.70 -17.11 1.96
CA THR A 168 30.10 -17.82 3.16
C THR A 168 28.86 -18.38 3.90
N GLU A 169 29.07 -19.37 4.77
CA GLU A 169 27.96 -19.92 5.59
C GLU A 169 27.25 -18.83 6.41
N GLY A 170 27.99 -17.85 6.93
CA GLY A 170 27.41 -16.73 7.68
C GLY A 170 26.58 -15.79 6.81
N GLU A 171 26.99 -15.56 5.56
CA GLU A 171 26.20 -14.78 4.60
C GLU A 171 24.96 -15.54 4.14
N LEU A 172 25.10 -16.84 3.86
CA LEU A 172 23.98 -17.71 3.51
C LEU A 172 22.95 -17.80 4.65
N ARG A 173 23.42 -17.94 5.89
CA ARG A 173 22.52 -17.98 7.05
C ARG A 173 21.69 -16.70 7.16
N ARG A 174 22.30 -15.55 6.98
CA ARG A 174 21.57 -14.27 6.97
C ARG A 174 20.55 -14.21 5.84
N PHE A 175 20.97 -14.55 4.63
CA PHE A 175 20.19 -14.35 3.43
C PHE A 175 19.05 -15.38 3.29
N VAL A 176 19.34 -16.64 3.61
CA VAL A 176 18.39 -17.75 3.47
C VAL A 176 17.64 -18.01 4.78
N ALA A 177 18.34 -18.19 5.92
CA ALA A 177 17.68 -18.57 7.15
C ALA A 177 16.99 -17.38 7.87
N VAL A 178 17.48 -16.15 7.68
CA VAL A 178 16.83 -14.96 8.26
C VAL A 178 15.82 -14.38 7.29
N ASP A 179 16.12 -14.18 6.01
CA ASP A 179 15.20 -13.55 5.05
C ASP A 179 14.38 -14.53 4.22
N GLY A 180 14.84 -15.78 4.08
CA GLY A 180 14.16 -16.80 3.27
C GLY A 180 14.38 -16.64 1.77
N HIS A 181 15.34 -15.81 1.35
CA HIS A 181 15.61 -15.53 -0.05
C HIS A 181 16.42 -16.65 -0.70
N VAL A 182 15.78 -17.47 -1.50
CA VAL A 182 16.38 -18.61 -2.22
C VAL A 182 16.27 -18.49 -3.74
N GLY A 183 15.52 -17.53 -4.22
CA GLY A 183 15.21 -17.39 -5.65
C GLY A 183 15.25 -15.94 -6.12
N LEU A 184 16.13 -15.09 -5.60
CA LEU A 184 16.26 -13.73 -6.09
C LEU A 184 16.86 -13.71 -7.50
N GLU A 185 16.20 -12.99 -8.38
CA GLU A 185 16.62 -12.72 -9.77
C GLU A 185 16.72 -11.21 -9.99
N GLU A 186 17.41 -10.78 -11.02
CA GLU A 186 17.35 -9.38 -11.45
C GLU A 186 16.01 -9.06 -12.08
N GLU A 187 15.61 -7.81 -12.08
CA GLU A 187 14.26 -7.36 -12.54
C GLU A 187 13.98 -7.81 -13.98
N HIS A 188 15.00 -7.72 -14.84
CA HIS A 188 14.86 -8.10 -16.25
C HIS A 188 14.74 -9.61 -16.44
N GLU A 189 15.31 -10.43 -15.53
CA GLU A 189 15.18 -11.88 -15.54
C GLU A 189 13.76 -12.29 -15.15
N HIS A 190 13.19 -11.66 -14.11
CA HIS A 190 11.78 -11.84 -13.78
C HIS A 190 10.88 -11.50 -14.98
N ALA A 191 11.10 -10.35 -15.61
CA ALA A 191 10.31 -9.96 -16.78
C ALA A 191 10.48 -10.94 -17.96
N ALA A 192 11.69 -11.44 -18.21
CA ALA A 192 11.96 -12.44 -19.23
C ALA A 192 11.26 -13.78 -18.91
N ARG A 193 11.27 -14.19 -17.64
CA ARG A 193 10.57 -15.41 -17.19
C ARG A 193 9.06 -15.29 -17.42
N PHE A 194 8.42 -14.20 -17.01
CA PHE A 194 6.99 -13.97 -17.21
C PHE A 194 6.59 -13.98 -18.68
N ARG A 195 7.41 -13.44 -19.60
CA ARG A 195 7.15 -13.46 -21.06
C ARG A 195 7.08 -14.87 -21.67
N ARG A 196 7.56 -15.91 -20.97
CA ARG A 196 7.38 -17.29 -21.42
C ARG A 196 5.97 -17.82 -21.17
N PHE A 197 5.25 -17.21 -20.25
CA PHE A 197 3.92 -17.64 -19.82
C PHE A 197 2.82 -16.70 -20.24
N PHE A 198 3.08 -15.41 -20.38
CA PHE A 198 2.11 -14.39 -20.68
C PHE A 198 2.49 -13.58 -21.92
N ARG A 199 1.49 -13.18 -22.69
CA ARG A 199 1.68 -12.45 -23.97
C ARG A 199 2.09 -11.00 -23.77
N ASP A 200 1.53 -10.33 -22.75
CA ASP A 200 1.82 -8.95 -22.40
C ASP A 200 2.40 -8.87 -20.99
N VAL A 201 3.57 -8.24 -20.86
CA VAL A 201 4.31 -8.10 -19.60
C VAL A 201 4.85 -6.69 -19.51
N ALA A 202 4.37 -5.96 -18.51
CA ALA A 202 4.85 -4.63 -18.16
C ALA A 202 5.50 -4.68 -16.77
N TRP A 203 6.60 -3.96 -16.60
CA TRP A 203 7.33 -3.94 -15.33
C TRP A 203 8.08 -2.62 -15.14
N GLU A 204 8.23 -2.21 -13.88
CA GLU A 204 9.04 -1.07 -13.49
C GLU A 204 9.90 -1.40 -12.26
N PRO A 205 11.20 -1.09 -12.30
CA PRO A 205 12.07 -1.23 -11.14
C PRO A 205 11.67 -0.24 -10.05
N ARG A 206 11.80 -0.67 -8.80
CA ARG A 206 11.58 0.13 -7.60
C ARG A 206 12.73 -0.09 -6.62
N TYR A 207 12.97 0.86 -5.74
CA TYR A 207 13.91 0.65 -4.65
C TYR A 207 13.24 -0.10 -3.51
N ALA A 208 13.90 -1.13 -3.02
CA ALA A 208 13.45 -1.92 -1.87
C ALA A 208 13.86 -1.31 -0.52
N LEU A 209 14.30 -0.05 -0.49
CA LEU A 209 14.69 0.58 0.76
C LEU A 209 13.46 0.83 1.62
N CYS A 210 13.38 0.16 2.74
CA CYS A 210 12.51 0.51 3.84
C CYS A 210 13.36 1.32 4.84
N LEU A 211 13.07 2.61 4.96
CA LEU A 211 13.80 3.53 5.85
C LEU A 211 13.02 3.79 7.14
N SER A 212 12.29 2.79 7.64
CA SER A 212 11.59 2.90 8.92
C SER A 212 12.56 2.73 10.11
N SER A 213 12.17 3.27 11.25
CA SER A 213 12.91 3.08 12.51
C SER A 213 13.08 1.60 12.85
N GLU A 214 12.05 0.80 12.59
CA GLU A 214 12.05 -0.65 12.78
C GLU A 214 13.07 -1.32 11.86
N GLU A 215 13.12 -0.94 10.60
CA GLU A 215 14.06 -1.49 9.63
C GLU A 215 15.51 -1.15 9.98
N PHE A 216 15.82 0.07 10.40
CA PHE A 216 17.17 0.41 10.86
C PHE A 216 17.61 -0.44 12.06
N ILE A 217 16.70 -0.67 13.01
CA ILE A 217 16.97 -1.53 14.18
C ILE A 217 17.22 -2.98 13.70
N LYS A 218 16.35 -3.50 12.83
CA LYS A 218 16.48 -4.85 12.25
C LYS A 218 17.81 -5.01 11.50
N GLN A 219 18.15 -4.06 10.64
CA GLN A 219 19.40 -4.07 9.87
C GLN A 219 20.63 -4.11 10.80
N ARG A 220 20.58 -3.45 11.95
CA ARG A 220 21.64 -3.51 12.94
C ARG A 220 21.67 -4.85 13.66
N ASP A 221 20.53 -5.32 14.14
CA ASP A 221 20.43 -6.48 15.04
C ASP A 221 20.58 -7.81 14.27
N GLU A 222 19.98 -7.92 13.11
CA GLU A 222 19.93 -9.17 12.34
C GLU A 222 21.06 -9.25 11.31
N TYR A 223 21.39 -8.14 10.64
CA TYR A 223 22.42 -8.14 9.59
C TYR A 223 23.76 -7.57 10.02
N GLY A 224 23.85 -7.04 11.24
CA GLY A 224 25.09 -6.52 11.79
C GLY A 224 25.63 -5.30 11.03
N LEU A 225 24.75 -4.54 10.35
CA LEU A 225 25.19 -3.33 9.67
C LEU A 225 25.75 -2.31 10.67
N PRO A 226 26.82 -1.57 10.30
CA PRO A 226 27.58 -0.73 11.21
C PRO A 226 26.91 0.62 11.49
N PHE A 227 25.62 0.59 11.87
CA PHE A 227 24.98 1.80 12.39
C PHE A 227 25.52 2.13 13.77
N GLU A 228 25.74 3.41 14.04
CA GLU A 228 26.22 3.86 15.33
C GLU A 228 25.25 3.45 16.45
N SER A 229 25.81 2.99 17.57
CA SER A 229 25.06 2.50 18.72
C SER A 229 24.10 3.55 19.27
N ASP A 230 24.52 4.82 19.27
CA ASP A 230 23.71 5.93 19.78
C ASP A 230 22.49 6.20 18.89
N PHE A 231 22.63 6.06 17.57
CA PHE A 231 21.50 6.18 16.64
C PHE A 231 20.46 5.09 16.87
N ILE A 232 20.89 3.85 17.01
CA ILE A 232 19.98 2.73 17.30
C ILE A 232 19.34 2.88 18.68
N ALA A 233 20.10 3.31 19.69
CA ALA A 233 19.57 3.59 21.02
C ALA A 233 18.52 4.72 20.98
N TYR A 234 18.77 5.77 20.20
CA TYR A 234 17.80 6.83 19.95
C TYR A 234 16.51 6.30 19.34
N LEU A 235 16.59 5.50 18.25
CA LEU A 235 15.42 4.92 17.61
C LEU A 235 14.59 4.02 18.55
N ARG A 236 15.27 3.25 19.40
CA ARG A 236 14.61 2.41 20.41
C ARG A 236 13.94 3.23 21.51
N GLY A 237 14.51 4.37 21.85
CA GLY A 237 13.97 5.28 22.87
C GLY A 237 12.78 6.12 22.40
N LEU A 238 12.49 6.18 21.11
CA LEU A 238 11.36 6.94 20.57
C LEU A 238 10.03 6.40 21.08
N SER A 239 9.16 7.29 21.52
CA SER A 239 7.75 7.00 21.73
C SER A 239 7.07 6.58 20.42
N HIS A 240 5.90 5.97 20.51
CA HIS A 240 5.14 5.57 19.32
C HIS A 240 4.86 6.75 18.37
N ALA A 241 4.55 7.93 18.90
CA ALA A 241 4.28 9.12 18.11
C ALA A 241 5.54 9.65 17.39
N GLU A 242 6.69 9.70 18.10
CA GLU A 242 7.96 10.11 17.54
C GLU A 242 8.47 9.13 16.49
N ARG A 243 8.36 7.81 16.75
CA ARG A 243 8.70 6.76 15.78
C ARG A 243 7.89 6.91 14.50
N ARG A 244 6.60 7.14 14.64
CA ARG A 244 5.71 7.40 13.50
C ARG A 244 6.11 8.64 12.72
N ALA A 245 6.44 9.74 13.40
CA ALA A 245 6.90 10.97 12.75
C ALA A 245 8.22 10.75 12.00
N PHE A 246 9.17 10.02 12.59
CA PHE A 246 10.41 9.61 11.95
C PHE A 246 10.14 8.77 10.69
N ASP A 247 9.32 7.73 10.80
CA ASP A 247 9.00 6.82 9.70
C ASP A 247 8.29 7.55 8.55
N MET A 248 7.41 8.51 8.85
CA MET A 248 6.78 9.37 7.84
C MET A 248 7.80 10.25 7.13
N ALA A 249 8.72 10.88 7.86
CA ALA A 249 9.76 11.72 7.27
C ALA A 249 10.69 10.91 6.38
N MET A 250 11.10 9.72 6.82
CA MET A 250 11.95 8.82 6.04
C MET A 250 11.23 8.28 4.81
N GLY A 251 9.94 7.93 4.93
CA GLY A 251 9.11 7.52 3.80
C GLY A 251 8.96 8.61 2.75
N TYR A 252 8.86 9.87 3.16
CA TYR A 252 8.88 11.01 2.24
C TYR A 252 10.21 11.14 1.49
N VAL A 253 11.33 11.09 2.22
CA VAL A 253 12.66 11.10 1.62
C VAL A 253 12.81 9.97 0.62
N PHE A 254 12.36 8.76 1.00
CA PHE A 254 12.38 7.58 0.12
C PHE A 254 11.56 7.80 -1.16
N ALA A 255 10.34 8.30 -1.04
CA ALA A 255 9.48 8.57 -2.20
C ALA A 255 10.16 9.56 -3.16
N LYS A 256 10.80 10.61 -2.64
CA LYS A 256 11.54 11.59 -3.44
C LYS A 256 12.78 11.01 -4.11
N VAL A 257 13.53 10.17 -3.39
CA VAL A 257 14.69 9.46 -3.96
C VAL A 257 14.24 8.49 -5.05
N SER A 258 13.10 7.82 -4.87
CA SER A 258 12.54 6.92 -5.89
C SER A 258 12.07 7.66 -7.14
N ASP A 259 11.51 8.87 -6.98
CA ASP A 259 11.11 9.72 -8.12
C ASP A 259 12.32 10.23 -8.91
N LEU A 260 13.45 10.49 -8.22
CA LEU A 260 14.74 10.87 -8.82
C LEU A 260 15.48 9.69 -9.47
N ASN A 261 14.90 8.52 -9.49
CA ASN A 261 15.48 7.23 -9.81
C ASN A 261 16.08 7.10 -11.23
N VAL A 262 15.91 8.05 -12.10
CA VAL A 262 16.46 8.00 -13.47
C VAL A 262 17.98 8.02 -13.50
N SER A 263 18.65 8.40 -12.39
CA SER A 263 20.09 8.67 -12.34
C SER A 263 20.84 7.99 -11.19
N LEU A 264 20.17 7.25 -10.29
CA LEU A 264 20.88 6.57 -9.20
C LEU A 264 21.32 5.16 -9.60
N PRO A 265 22.50 4.69 -9.13
CA PRO A 265 22.93 3.31 -9.35
C PRO A 265 21.89 2.34 -8.82
N ARG A 266 21.57 1.33 -9.60
CA ARG A 266 20.64 0.28 -9.19
C ARG A 266 21.31 -0.60 -8.16
N SER A 267 20.74 -0.67 -6.96
CA SER A 267 21.21 -1.59 -5.93
C SER A 267 20.06 -1.99 -5.02
N GLY A 268 19.92 -3.29 -4.74
CA GLY A 268 18.95 -3.84 -3.79
C GLY A 268 17.51 -3.60 -4.22
N LEU A 269 17.11 -4.17 -5.32
CA LEU A 269 15.98 -3.70 -6.08
C LEU A 269 14.72 -4.49 -5.82
N TYR A 270 13.65 -3.84 -6.18
CA TYR A 270 12.29 -4.34 -6.15
C TYR A 270 11.67 -4.06 -7.52
N VAL A 271 10.81 -4.94 -7.99
CA VAL A 271 10.10 -4.73 -9.24
C VAL A 271 8.59 -4.82 -9.03
N PHE A 272 7.85 -3.85 -9.59
CA PHE A 272 6.44 -4.03 -9.84
C PHE A 272 6.28 -4.60 -11.24
N LEU A 273 5.59 -5.73 -11.34
CA LEU A 273 5.37 -6.43 -12.59
C LEU A 273 3.90 -6.80 -12.73
N LYS A 274 3.34 -6.58 -13.90
CA LYS A 274 2.04 -7.12 -14.27
C LYS A 274 2.10 -7.84 -15.59
N ALA A 275 1.31 -8.91 -15.71
CA ALA A 275 1.26 -9.73 -16.91
C ALA A 275 -0.16 -10.23 -17.19
N SER A 276 -0.45 -10.49 -18.48
CA SER A 276 -1.72 -11.00 -18.95
C SER A 276 -1.56 -11.61 -20.34
N ASP A 277 -2.50 -12.46 -20.75
CA ASP A 277 -2.68 -12.88 -22.15
C ASP A 277 -3.51 -11.87 -22.95
N ALA A 278 -4.13 -10.87 -22.29
CA ALA A 278 -4.80 -9.73 -22.90
C ALA A 278 -3.92 -8.48 -22.84
N PRO A 279 -4.17 -7.48 -23.69
CA PRO A 279 -3.47 -6.19 -23.60
C PRO A 279 -3.63 -5.58 -22.21
N LEU A 280 -2.51 -5.23 -21.59
CA LEU A 280 -2.49 -4.56 -20.31
C LEU A 280 -2.93 -3.10 -20.46
N GLY A 281 -3.75 -2.64 -19.53
CA GLY A 281 -4.02 -1.22 -19.34
C GLY A 281 -2.77 -0.47 -18.83
N PRO A 282 -2.88 0.85 -18.56
CA PRO A 282 -1.78 1.65 -18.03
C PRO A 282 -1.12 0.96 -16.83
N PHE A 283 0.21 1.04 -16.74
CA PHE A 283 0.97 0.39 -15.66
C PHE A 283 0.61 0.96 -14.29
N TYR A 284 0.41 2.26 -14.23
CA TYR A 284 -0.23 2.95 -13.13
C TYR A 284 -1.60 3.42 -13.60
N ASN A 285 -2.61 3.27 -12.76
CA ASN A 285 -3.84 3.98 -12.97
C ASN A 285 -3.58 5.50 -12.85
N GLU A 286 -4.49 6.31 -13.35
CA GLU A 286 -4.44 7.78 -13.39
C GLU A 286 -4.09 8.44 -12.05
N HIS A 287 -4.16 7.69 -10.96
CA HIS A 287 -3.67 8.08 -9.63
C HIS A 287 -2.15 8.26 -9.51
N ARG A 288 -1.36 7.91 -10.53
CA ARG A 288 0.07 8.28 -10.54
C ARG A 288 0.28 9.78 -10.57
N ASP A 289 -0.67 10.55 -11.07
CA ASP A 289 -0.66 12.00 -10.97
C ASP A 289 -0.76 12.55 -9.54
N ARG A 290 -0.88 11.69 -8.53
CA ARG A 290 -0.57 12.11 -7.14
C ARG A 290 0.87 12.56 -7.00
N THR A 291 1.81 12.08 -7.82
CA THR A 291 3.19 12.59 -7.89
C THR A 291 3.33 13.81 -8.77
N ALA A 292 2.50 13.99 -9.78
CA ALA A 292 2.40 15.25 -10.54
C ALA A 292 1.93 16.43 -9.68
N LEU A 293 1.34 16.15 -8.50
CA LEU A 293 1.05 17.15 -7.47
C LEU A 293 2.28 17.84 -6.91
N PHE A 294 3.47 17.28 -7.13
CA PHE A 294 4.73 17.79 -6.62
C PHE A 294 5.59 18.45 -7.70
N ASN A 295 5.23 18.35 -8.96
CA ASN A 295 5.95 18.98 -10.06
C ASN A 295 5.17 20.21 -10.56
N ASN A 296 5.60 21.39 -10.11
CA ASN A 296 5.25 22.67 -10.74
C ASN A 296 6.05 22.79 -12.05
N ASP A 297 5.68 22.08 -13.08
CA ASP A 297 6.15 22.36 -14.43
C ASP A 297 4.95 22.57 -15.36
N ASP A 298 4.80 23.84 -15.75
CA ASP A 298 3.90 24.29 -16.78
C ASP A 298 4.36 23.72 -18.14
N SER A 299 3.81 22.59 -18.54
CA SER A 299 3.79 22.19 -19.97
C SER A 299 2.39 21.74 -20.33
N GLU A 300 1.61 22.73 -20.78
CA GLU A 300 0.46 22.50 -21.62
C GLU A 300 0.96 21.95 -22.97
N GLU A 301 0.88 20.66 -23.21
CA GLU A 301 0.73 20.03 -24.53
C GLU A 301 0.77 18.50 -24.36
N ALA A 302 -0.38 17.89 -24.32
CA ALA A 302 -0.73 16.57 -24.85
C ALA A 302 -1.97 15.98 -24.13
N ALA A 303 -3.13 16.50 -24.44
CA ALA A 303 -4.38 15.85 -24.07
C ALA A 303 -5.40 15.98 -25.20
N GLU A 304 -5.19 15.21 -26.24
CA GLU A 304 -6.28 14.82 -27.14
C GLU A 304 -6.15 13.34 -27.46
N THR A 305 -7.25 12.63 -27.18
CA THR A 305 -7.61 11.25 -27.51
C THR A 305 -7.53 10.23 -26.38
N SER A 306 -8.56 10.24 -25.53
CA SER A 306 -9.24 8.99 -25.10
C SER A 306 -10.52 9.34 -24.35
N THR A 307 -11.66 9.13 -24.98
CA THR A 307 -12.99 9.24 -24.36
C THR A 307 -13.26 8.08 -23.42
N ARG A 308 -12.70 8.17 -22.21
CA ARG A 308 -13.24 7.55 -20.99
C ARG A 308 -13.15 8.62 -19.92
N GLU A 309 -14.32 9.03 -19.39
CA GLU A 309 -14.40 10.02 -18.33
C GLU A 309 -13.59 9.54 -17.11
N ALA A 310 -12.44 10.16 -16.92
CA ALA A 310 -11.51 9.87 -15.85
C ALA A 310 -12.00 10.48 -14.54
N THR A 311 -11.93 9.71 -13.47
CA THR A 311 -12.08 10.21 -12.10
C THR A 311 -10.90 11.12 -11.76
N ARG A 312 -11.15 12.40 -11.47
CA ARG A 312 -10.11 13.37 -11.12
C ARG A 312 -10.12 13.66 -9.62
N PRO A 313 -8.96 13.64 -8.94
CA PRO A 313 -8.89 14.06 -7.54
C PRO A 313 -9.22 15.56 -7.40
N ILE A 314 -10.30 15.87 -6.70
CA ILE A 314 -10.82 17.24 -6.56
C ILE A 314 -9.96 18.11 -5.64
N CYS A 315 -9.35 17.55 -4.60
CA CYS A 315 -8.62 18.36 -3.62
C CYS A 315 -7.38 19.07 -4.19
N LEU A 316 -7.02 18.77 -5.44
CA LEU A 316 -5.85 19.25 -6.12
C LEU A 316 -6.17 19.76 -7.54
N ASP A 317 -7.42 19.62 -7.97
CA ASP A 317 -7.87 20.17 -9.24
C ASP A 317 -8.05 21.69 -9.09
N ARG A 318 -7.42 22.46 -9.99
CA ARG A 318 -7.60 23.92 -10.09
C ARG A 318 -9.05 24.33 -10.36
N THR A 319 -9.92 23.39 -10.72
CA THR A 319 -11.34 23.63 -11.00
C THR A 319 -12.22 23.54 -9.77
N ALA A 320 -11.74 22.91 -8.69
CA ALA A 320 -12.44 22.87 -7.41
C ALA A 320 -12.14 24.12 -6.57
N THR A 321 -13.18 24.68 -5.96
CA THR A 321 -13.06 25.83 -5.08
C THR A 321 -13.37 25.44 -3.65
N PHE A 322 -12.48 25.83 -2.73
CA PHE A 322 -12.62 25.62 -1.30
C PHE A 322 -13.06 26.95 -0.66
N ASP A 323 -13.99 26.88 0.27
CA ASP A 323 -14.38 28.07 1.03
C ASP A 323 -13.40 28.38 2.18
N ASP A 324 -13.70 29.41 2.97
CA ASP A 324 -12.90 29.83 4.13
C ASP A 324 -12.90 28.84 5.31
N GLY A 325 -13.67 27.75 5.20
CA GLY A 325 -13.62 26.60 6.12
C GLY A 325 -12.39 25.74 6.00
N TRP A 326 -11.58 25.95 4.96
CA TRP A 326 -10.36 25.20 4.69
C TRP A 326 -9.11 26.07 4.82
N TYR A 327 -8.07 25.48 5.37
CA TYR A 327 -6.73 26.08 5.36
C TYR A 327 -6.01 25.76 4.05
N GLU A 328 -4.93 26.50 3.77
CA GLU A 328 -4.06 26.18 2.66
C GLU A 328 -3.46 24.76 2.82
N PRO A 329 -3.19 24.06 1.71
CA PRO A 329 -2.66 22.71 1.78
C PRO A 329 -1.29 22.68 2.46
N ASN A 330 -1.03 21.61 3.21
CA ASN A 330 0.29 21.36 3.76
C ASN A 330 1.33 21.22 2.65
N VAL A 331 2.54 21.71 2.90
CA VAL A 331 3.68 21.56 1.98
C VAL A 331 4.24 20.14 2.02
N LEU A 332 4.09 19.45 3.15
CA LEU A 332 4.62 18.08 3.36
C LEU A 332 3.58 17.01 3.02
N PRO A 333 3.98 15.92 2.36
CA PRO A 333 3.10 14.80 2.07
C PRO A 333 2.60 14.06 3.33
N PRO A 334 1.39 13.50 3.24
CA PRO A 334 0.48 13.71 2.13
C PRO A 334 0.00 15.16 2.09
N VAL A 335 0.01 15.76 0.90
CA VAL A 335 -0.57 17.10 0.75
C VAL A 335 -2.03 17.03 1.12
N ALA A 336 -2.38 17.70 2.19
CA ALA A 336 -3.72 17.66 2.75
C ALA A 336 -4.17 19.06 3.14
N ARG A 337 -5.46 19.31 3.01
CA ARG A 337 -6.09 20.53 3.52
C ARG A 337 -6.73 20.23 4.86
N TRP A 338 -6.35 20.97 5.88
CA TRP A 338 -7.02 20.96 7.16
C TRP A 338 -8.33 21.76 7.09
N MET A 339 -9.34 21.24 7.74
CA MET A 339 -10.64 21.87 7.84
C MET A 339 -10.83 22.46 9.25
N LYS A 340 -11.47 23.60 9.33
CA LYS A 340 -12.08 24.15 10.54
C LYS A 340 -13.24 23.23 11.01
N ARG A 341 -14.21 23.73 11.66
CA ARG A 341 -15.38 22.96 12.09
C ARG A 341 -16.24 22.49 10.91
N GLN A 342 -16.30 23.28 9.86
CA GLN A 342 -16.96 22.92 8.60
C GLN A 342 -16.22 23.53 7.42
N GLY A 343 -16.37 22.90 6.26
CA GLY A 343 -15.77 23.36 5.01
C GLY A 343 -16.57 22.88 3.81
N ARG A 344 -16.64 23.71 2.77
CA ARG A 344 -17.33 23.42 1.52
C ARG A 344 -16.37 23.38 0.36
N ILE A 345 -16.67 22.47 -0.56
CA ILE A 345 -15.90 22.25 -1.78
C ILE A 345 -16.89 22.26 -2.93
N ARG A 346 -16.67 23.15 -3.91
CA ARG A 346 -17.50 23.24 -5.12
C ARG A 346 -16.72 22.69 -6.28
N PHE A 347 -17.37 21.84 -7.06
CA PHE A 347 -16.78 21.20 -8.24
C PHE A 347 -17.84 20.89 -9.28
N ARG A 348 -17.38 20.57 -10.51
CA ARG A 348 -18.22 20.13 -11.62
C ARG A 348 -17.94 18.72 -12.03
N ALA A 349 -18.99 17.95 -12.30
CA ALA A 349 -18.92 16.62 -12.89
C ALA A 349 -20.11 16.41 -13.83
N ASN A 350 -19.97 15.56 -14.83
CA ASN A 350 -21.06 15.28 -15.77
C ASN A 350 -22.15 14.41 -15.14
N SER A 351 -21.76 13.52 -14.26
CA SER A 351 -22.60 12.75 -13.36
C SER A 351 -21.78 12.39 -12.11
N LEU A 352 -22.43 11.96 -11.05
CA LEU A 352 -21.75 11.58 -9.82
C LEU A 352 -22.47 10.40 -9.17
N ARG A 353 -21.89 9.21 -9.21
CA ARG A 353 -22.46 7.99 -8.60
C ARG A 353 -21.92 7.68 -7.23
N ALA A 354 -20.66 8.03 -6.99
CA ALA A 354 -20.05 7.85 -5.68
C ALA A 354 -18.94 8.89 -5.47
N LEU A 355 -18.63 9.13 -4.19
CA LEU A 355 -17.51 9.95 -3.73
C LEU A 355 -16.61 9.11 -2.83
N ARG A 356 -15.31 9.22 -3.05
CA ARG A 356 -14.30 8.72 -2.11
C ARG A 356 -13.56 9.88 -1.50
N LEU A 357 -13.43 9.87 -0.19
CA LEU A 357 -12.64 10.84 0.57
C LEU A 357 -11.56 10.10 1.36
N ASP A 358 -10.32 10.54 1.21
CA ASP A 358 -9.23 10.10 2.07
C ASP A 358 -8.99 11.19 3.11
N LEU A 359 -9.33 10.88 4.37
CA LEU A 359 -9.33 11.84 5.46
C LEU A 359 -8.63 11.31 6.72
N THR A 360 -8.16 12.22 7.55
CA THR A 360 -7.57 11.92 8.86
C THR A 360 -7.93 12.97 9.90
N THR A 361 -7.69 12.65 11.17
CA THR A 361 -7.73 13.62 12.27
C THR A 361 -6.61 13.31 13.27
N HIS A 362 -6.08 14.35 13.91
CA HIS A 362 -5.07 14.23 14.97
C HIS A 362 -5.62 14.68 16.33
N MET A 363 -6.92 14.63 16.50
CA MET A 363 -7.59 15.05 17.72
C MET A 363 -7.10 14.21 18.92
N PRO A 364 -6.55 14.83 19.98
CA PRO A 364 -5.82 14.10 21.02
C PRO A 364 -6.68 13.18 21.89
N ASP A 365 -7.96 13.49 22.05
CA ASP A 365 -8.95 12.74 22.86
C ASP A 365 -9.82 11.80 22.02
N LEU A 366 -9.31 11.36 20.86
CA LEU A 366 -10.05 10.53 19.93
C LEU A 366 -10.07 9.06 20.41
N GLY A 367 -11.26 8.49 20.55
CA GLY A 367 -11.45 7.10 20.93
C GLY A 367 -12.92 6.71 21.01
N PRO A 368 -13.24 5.46 21.38
CA PRO A 368 -14.55 5.10 21.88
C PRO A 368 -14.92 5.98 23.07
N GLU A 369 -16.21 6.22 23.29
CA GLU A 369 -16.65 7.00 24.43
C GLU A 369 -16.28 6.28 25.74
N ASP A 370 -15.31 6.84 26.44
CA ASP A 370 -14.80 6.30 27.72
C ASP A 370 -14.52 7.46 28.69
N PRO A 371 -15.42 7.73 29.62
CA PRO A 371 -15.25 8.81 30.61
C PRO A 371 -14.00 8.64 31.49
N ALA A 372 -13.53 7.41 31.69
CA ALA A 372 -12.34 7.15 32.50
C ALA A 372 -11.03 7.53 31.79
N ARG A 373 -11.06 7.56 30.45
CA ARG A 373 -9.91 7.92 29.60
C ARG A 373 -10.09 9.29 28.94
N ASP A 374 -11.21 9.97 29.20
CA ASP A 374 -11.60 11.22 28.53
C ASP A 374 -11.54 11.14 26.99
N THR A 375 -11.89 9.97 26.44
CA THR A 375 -11.92 9.74 25.01
C THR A 375 -13.34 9.76 24.47
N ARG A 376 -13.51 10.25 23.25
CA ARG A 376 -14.79 10.30 22.54
C ARG A 376 -14.60 10.32 21.03
N PRO A 377 -15.57 9.80 20.25
CA PRO A 377 -15.50 9.83 18.80
C PRO A 377 -15.62 11.27 18.27
N LEU A 378 -15.06 11.50 17.08
CA LEU A 378 -15.36 12.67 16.27
C LEU A 378 -16.48 12.32 15.30
N GLN A 379 -17.63 12.93 15.45
CA GLN A 379 -18.73 12.82 14.48
C GLN A 379 -18.45 13.72 13.28
N LEU A 380 -18.59 13.17 12.09
CA LEU A 380 -18.45 13.88 10.82
C LEU A 380 -19.70 13.63 9.98
N GLU A 381 -20.30 14.70 9.49
CA GLU A 381 -21.43 14.66 8.56
C GLU A 381 -20.97 15.15 7.18
N LEU A 382 -21.40 14.44 6.14
CA LEU A 382 -21.19 14.80 4.74
C LEU A 382 -22.54 15.18 4.13
N LEU A 383 -22.58 16.35 3.51
CA LEU A 383 -23.74 16.81 2.76
C LEU A 383 -23.34 17.07 1.31
N LEU A 384 -24.19 16.69 0.38
CA LEU A 384 -24.04 17.01 -1.04
C LEU A 384 -25.23 17.86 -1.49
N ASN A 385 -24.95 19.05 -2.00
CA ASN A 385 -25.98 20.05 -2.37
C ASN A 385 -27.00 20.28 -1.24
N GLY A 386 -26.51 20.36 0.01
CA GLY A 386 -27.32 20.60 1.20
C GLY A 386 -28.11 19.40 1.74
N ARG A 387 -28.03 18.22 1.09
CA ARG A 387 -28.66 16.99 1.58
C ARG A 387 -27.65 16.09 2.26
N SER A 388 -28.01 15.52 3.39
CA SER A 388 -27.14 14.57 4.11
C SER A 388 -26.87 13.35 3.24
N LEU A 389 -25.59 13.07 3.00
CA LEU A 389 -25.13 11.96 2.20
C LEU A 389 -24.63 10.81 3.08
N SER A 390 -23.91 11.14 4.15
CA SER A 390 -23.34 10.18 5.08
C SER A 390 -23.01 10.82 6.42
N SER A 391 -23.00 10.02 7.47
CA SER A 391 -22.51 10.39 8.79
C SER A 391 -21.61 9.28 9.31
N LEU A 392 -20.46 9.62 9.88
CA LEU A 392 -19.52 8.66 10.42
C LEU A 392 -18.93 9.12 11.75
N SER A 393 -18.50 8.12 12.52
CA SER A 393 -17.79 8.33 13.78
C SER A 393 -16.34 7.91 13.63
N LEU A 394 -15.42 8.81 13.85
CA LEU A 394 -13.99 8.53 13.87
C LEU A 394 -13.57 8.21 15.31
N PHE A 395 -12.97 7.04 15.52
CA PHE A 395 -12.59 6.55 16.84
C PHE A 395 -11.07 6.50 17.04
N ARG A 396 -10.29 6.80 16.00
CA ARG A 396 -8.85 6.64 16.02
C ARG A 396 -8.16 7.54 14.99
N HIS A 397 -6.89 7.78 15.26
CA HIS A 397 -5.99 8.47 14.33
C HIS A 397 -5.70 7.59 13.12
N GLY A 398 -5.15 8.21 12.09
CA GLY A 398 -4.76 7.57 10.85
C GLY A 398 -5.67 7.92 9.68
N TRP A 399 -5.19 7.64 8.48
CA TRP A 399 -5.92 7.89 7.26
C TRP A 399 -7.07 6.89 7.09
N LEU A 400 -8.23 7.40 6.74
CA LEU A 400 -9.43 6.64 6.43
C LEU A 400 -9.87 6.98 5.01
N SER A 401 -10.12 5.97 4.18
CA SER A 401 -10.83 6.11 2.92
C SER A 401 -12.32 5.85 3.15
N LEU A 402 -13.12 6.88 2.95
CA LEU A 402 -14.57 6.79 2.97
C LEU A 402 -15.08 6.76 1.53
N LEU A 403 -15.76 5.68 1.15
CA LEU A 403 -16.53 5.60 -0.09
C LEU A 403 -18.01 5.73 0.25
N THR A 404 -18.69 6.68 -0.39
CA THR A 404 -20.13 6.88 -0.21
C THR A 404 -20.82 6.96 -1.56
N GLU A 405 -21.94 6.25 -1.69
CA GLU A 405 -22.78 6.31 -2.88
C GLU A 405 -23.58 7.61 -2.90
N VAL A 406 -23.80 8.15 -4.08
CA VAL A 406 -24.59 9.35 -4.31
C VAL A 406 -25.98 8.92 -4.76
N PRO A 407 -27.05 9.33 -4.04
CA PRO A 407 -28.42 9.03 -4.47
C PRO A 407 -28.72 9.52 -5.88
N GLU A 408 -29.52 8.76 -6.63
CA GLU A 408 -29.80 9.01 -8.05
C GLU A 408 -30.35 10.43 -8.31
N GLU A 409 -31.18 10.93 -7.40
CA GLU A 409 -31.74 12.28 -7.51
C GLU A 409 -30.72 13.42 -7.36
N LEU A 410 -29.53 13.13 -6.81
CA LEU A 410 -28.40 14.06 -6.71
C LEU A 410 -27.38 13.84 -7.82
N SER A 411 -27.32 12.62 -8.38
CA SER A 411 -26.29 12.20 -9.33
C SER A 411 -26.27 12.96 -10.66
N ARG A 412 -27.40 13.56 -11.05
CA ARG A 412 -27.59 14.22 -12.36
C ARG A 412 -27.29 15.72 -12.35
N ALA A 413 -26.91 16.29 -11.22
CA ALA A 413 -26.45 17.65 -11.15
C ALA A 413 -25.14 17.84 -11.96
N ARG A 414 -24.86 19.06 -12.37
CA ARG A 414 -23.57 19.41 -13.01
C ARG A 414 -22.66 20.17 -12.05
N ASP A 415 -23.26 20.94 -11.17
CA ASP A 415 -22.56 21.69 -10.14
C ASP A 415 -22.84 21.04 -8.78
N PHE A 416 -21.78 20.69 -8.08
CA PHE A 416 -21.83 20.02 -6.79
C PHE A 416 -21.20 20.88 -5.72
N GLU A 417 -21.84 20.92 -4.55
CA GLU A 417 -21.28 21.47 -3.32
C GLU A 417 -21.22 20.35 -2.28
N LEU A 418 -20.02 19.88 -1.97
CA LEU A 418 -19.76 18.94 -0.89
C LEU A 418 -19.43 19.73 0.37
N GLU A 419 -20.24 19.59 1.40
CA GLU A 419 -20.02 20.18 2.71
C GLU A 419 -19.68 19.09 3.72
N LEU A 420 -18.61 19.30 4.48
CA LEU A 420 -18.20 18.46 5.60
C LEU A 420 -18.40 19.24 6.88
N ARG A 421 -19.01 18.60 7.90
CA ARG A 421 -19.24 19.18 9.24
C ARG A 421 -18.70 18.27 10.30
N ALA A 422 -17.77 18.77 11.10
CA ALA A 422 -17.23 18.07 12.27
C ALA A 422 -17.96 18.55 13.54
N ALA A 423 -18.33 17.64 14.42
CA ALA A 423 -19.03 17.98 15.65
C ALA A 423 -18.17 18.84 16.59
N ARG A 424 -16.85 18.69 16.50
CA ARG A 424 -15.88 19.41 17.34
C ARG A 424 -14.56 19.65 16.62
N THR A 425 -13.76 20.52 17.21
CA THR A 425 -12.42 20.90 16.74
C THR A 425 -11.42 20.79 17.88
N TRP A 426 -10.16 20.89 17.55
CA TRP A 426 -9.05 20.93 18.50
C TRP A 426 -8.01 21.96 18.04
N ARG A 427 -7.11 22.33 18.95
CA ARG A 427 -5.95 23.16 18.60
C ARG A 427 -4.68 22.37 18.90
N PRO A 428 -3.71 22.36 17.97
CA PRO A 428 -2.40 21.77 18.24
C PRO A 428 -1.80 22.36 19.52
N ARG A 429 -1.19 21.53 20.35
CA ARG A 429 -0.40 22.05 21.48
C ARG A 429 0.90 22.59 20.90
N PRO A 430 1.35 23.78 21.33
CA PRO A 430 2.63 24.32 20.88
C PRO A 430 3.78 23.42 21.40
N ASP A 431 4.55 22.85 20.50
CA ASP A 431 5.75 22.06 20.81
C ASP A 431 6.98 22.94 21.09
N GLY A 432 6.77 24.14 21.63
CA GLY A 432 7.83 25.08 21.98
C GLY A 432 7.50 26.53 21.59
N PRO A 433 8.35 27.49 21.96
CA PRO A 433 8.09 28.92 21.76
C PRO A 433 8.10 29.36 20.28
N GLU A 434 8.65 28.55 19.37
CA GLU A 434 8.74 28.89 17.95
C GLU A 434 7.60 28.29 17.09
N ASN A 435 6.89 27.27 17.57
CA ASN A 435 5.83 26.61 16.82
C ASN A 435 4.46 26.89 17.45
N ARG A 436 3.87 28.02 17.11
CA ARG A 436 2.52 28.39 17.51
C ARG A 436 1.54 28.13 16.37
N ASP A 437 1.14 26.86 16.20
CA ASP A 437 -0.01 26.55 15.38
C ASP A 437 -1.28 26.81 16.20
N ASP A 438 -1.90 27.97 16.01
CA ASP A 438 -3.13 28.40 16.68
C ASP A 438 -4.39 28.08 15.88
N ARG A 439 -4.25 27.35 14.78
CA ARG A 439 -5.37 26.96 13.94
C ARG A 439 -6.34 26.07 14.70
N GLU A 440 -7.61 26.29 14.44
CA GLU A 440 -8.68 25.42 14.92
C GLU A 440 -8.94 24.32 13.87
N LEU A 441 -8.61 23.08 14.19
CA LEU A 441 -8.60 21.97 13.27
C LEU A 441 -9.65 20.92 13.61
N SER A 442 -10.18 20.22 12.62
CA SER A 442 -11.04 19.05 12.79
C SER A 442 -10.48 17.82 12.07
N ILE A 443 -10.58 17.80 10.78
CA ILE A 443 -10.06 16.74 9.89
C ILE A 443 -9.11 17.36 8.86
N ALA A 444 -8.27 16.52 8.27
CA ALA A 444 -7.55 16.84 7.05
C ALA A 444 -8.02 15.89 5.93
N VAL A 445 -8.13 16.43 4.72
CA VAL A 445 -8.48 15.66 3.52
C VAL A 445 -7.33 15.77 2.53
N CYS A 446 -6.82 14.63 2.07
CA CYS A 446 -5.75 14.59 1.07
C CYS A 446 -6.26 14.22 -0.32
N ASN A 447 -7.43 13.61 -0.42
CA ASN A 447 -7.98 13.19 -1.70
C ASN A 447 -9.51 13.17 -1.69
N ILE A 448 -10.10 13.60 -2.80
CA ILE A 448 -11.53 13.47 -3.08
C ILE A 448 -11.66 12.97 -4.50
N GLU A 449 -12.19 11.78 -4.68
CA GLU A 449 -12.42 11.16 -5.99
C GLU A 449 -13.90 11.12 -6.29
N THR A 450 -14.24 11.42 -7.53
CA THR A 450 -15.60 11.33 -8.05
C THR A 450 -15.71 10.13 -8.99
N PHE A 451 -16.74 9.32 -8.82
CA PHE A 451 -17.07 8.21 -9.71
C PHE A 451 -18.33 8.56 -10.50
N VAL A 452 -18.23 8.40 -11.80
CA VAL A 452 -19.29 8.75 -12.79
C VAL A 452 -20.12 7.53 -13.16
#